data_8b88b58948ae60ea317bb11f652f3cd9
#
_entry.id   8b88b58948ae60ea317bb11f652f3cd9
#
_cell.length_a   1.000
_cell.length_b   1.000
_cell.length_c   1.000
_cell.angle_alpha   90.00
_cell.angle_beta   90.00
_cell.angle_gamma   90.00
#
_symmetry.space_group_name_H-M   'P 1'
#
loop_
_entity.id
_entity.type
_entity.pdbx_description
1 polymer ?
#
loop_
_entity_poly.entity_id
_entity_poly.type
_entity_poly.pdbx_seq_one_letter_code
_entity_poly.pdbx_strand_id
1 'polypeptide(L)'
;MQRVTLGTLAGVVGFLAFVELTSGFLQGYYTPMLTDIARHLSVNDADVNWLEGSQLMLAALVVPALAKLGDMVGHKRILLWSTAITALATLALPFTDSFALFLVAWTIQGFYVVWLPHEIALIWSRSRNMEGRSLITARAAGILVAALETGAITGALLGGQLVDTLPLTAVLLVPGVLVTICFFVILFGVKESPDQLGGKLDIVGLSLISLAILAFTGGLSLLRLNGVDDPVSWIVVVLGLLLVIPFARWELRPPDPLLDVRLFRSPALAPVFLTAALFGMSVLGAQAPLSTFLRTDPEVYGYGLGVTGFVTSLAIGLYLIAMITGALLYPWIARLLTPRLTLVGAAALVGLGYLLFVPLHDTYAQMVTNIMIAGLGSGALVAALPAAAASAAPAHQTGVATGLTNSTKTVGGAIASAIFGIALMHGVSGGAGEGTAGSFEGYVTVWLVCSISAFVAAAALLFIVPKHAFQDRDPVSAPAVV
;
A
#
# COMPACT_ATOMS: atom_id res chain seq x y z
N MET A 1 28.93 17.69 -16.67
CA MET A 1 27.61 17.14 -16.32
C MET A 1 26.72 17.16 -17.56
N GLN A 2 26.57 16.02 -18.25
CA GLN A 2 25.58 15.94 -19.35
C GLN A 2 24.18 16.10 -18.76
N ARG A 3 23.43 17.07 -19.27
CA ARG A 3 22.03 17.28 -18.85
C ARG A 3 21.21 16.11 -19.39
N VAL A 4 20.61 15.34 -18.51
CA VAL A 4 19.63 14.30 -18.90
C VAL A 4 18.50 15.02 -19.64
N THR A 5 18.37 14.74 -20.93
CA THR A 5 17.37 15.40 -21.79
C THR A 5 16.00 14.74 -21.64
N LEU A 6 14.92 15.49 -21.92
CA LEU A 6 13.56 14.95 -21.97
C LEU A 6 13.43 13.78 -22.95
N GLY A 7 14.15 13.83 -24.10
CA GLY A 7 14.17 12.75 -25.07
C GLY A 7 14.79 11.46 -24.53
N THR A 8 15.85 11.56 -23.71
CA THR A 8 16.47 10.42 -23.03
C THR A 8 15.49 9.78 -22.05
N LEU A 9 14.79 10.60 -21.24
CA LEU A 9 13.79 10.12 -20.28
C LEU A 9 12.61 9.48 -21.01
N ALA A 10 12.06 10.12 -22.04
CA ALA A 10 10.96 9.57 -22.84
C ALA A 10 11.33 8.22 -23.49
N GLY A 11 12.55 8.07 -23.99
CA GLY A 11 13.04 6.80 -24.56
C GLY A 11 13.19 5.68 -23.55
N VAL A 12 13.54 6.00 -22.29
CA VAL A 12 13.72 5.02 -21.21
C VAL A 12 12.38 4.68 -20.55
N VAL A 13 11.57 5.67 -20.22
CA VAL A 13 10.25 5.52 -19.60
C VAL A 13 9.27 4.92 -20.60
N GLY A 14 9.19 5.52 -21.81
CA GLY A 14 8.30 5.04 -22.87
C GLY A 14 6.86 4.84 -22.39
N PHE A 15 6.33 3.65 -22.62
CA PHE A 15 4.97 3.28 -22.24
C PHE A 15 4.78 2.90 -20.75
N LEU A 16 5.86 2.82 -19.96
CA LEU A 16 5.77 2.43 -18.54
C LEU A 16 4.97 3.44 -17.72
N ALA A 17 5.02 4.73 -18.09
CA ALA A 17 4.17 5.73 -17.43
C ALA A 17 2.67 5.46 -17.60
N PHE A 18 2.23 4.86 -18.73
CA PHE A 18 0.84 4.44 -18.90
C PHE A 18 0.49 3.23 -18.04
N VAL A 19 1.44 2.31 -17.86
CA VAL A 19 1.26 1.14 -16.98
C VAL A 19 1.06 1.62 -15.54
N GLU A 20 1.91 2.54 -15.07
CA GLU A 20 1.76 3.09 -13.71
C GLU A 20 0.52 3.98 -13.53
N LEU A 21 0.13 4.72 -14.55
CA LEU A 21 -1.16 5.44 -14.53
C LEU A 21 -2.33 4.46 -14.36
N THR A 22 -2.28 3.30 -15.04
CA THR A 22 -3.29 2.23 -14.89
C THR A 22 -3.24 1.61 -13.50
N SER A 23 -2.06 1.40 -12.93
CA SER A 23 -1.86 0.94 -11.56
C SER A 23 -2.52 1.89 -10.55
N GLY A 24 -2.21 3.18 -10.65
CA GLY A 24 -2.84 4.22 -9.81
C GLY A 24 -4.36 4.27 -9.99
N PHE A 25 -4.84 4.18 -11.24
CA PHE A 25 -6.27 4.13 -11.52
C PHE A 25 -6.97 2.99 -10.77
N LEU A 26 -6.41 1.78 -10.77
CA LEU A 26 -6.94 0.65 -10.00
C LEU A 26 -6.99 0.94 -8.50
N GLN A 27 -5.95 1.59 -7.96
CA GLN A 27 -5.87 1.91 -6.53
C GLN A 27 -6.94 2.91 -6.09
N GLY A 28 -7.23 3.91 -6.91
CA GLY A 28 -8.18 4.97 -6.53
C GLY A 28 -9.64 4.65 -6.88
N TYR A 29 -9.86 3.91 -7.97
CA TYR A 29 -11.16 3.78 -8.62
C TYR A 29 -12.26 3.18 -7.76
N TYR A 30 -11.93 2.16 -6.99
CA TYR A 30 -12.92 1.40 -6.23
C TYR A 30 -13.28 2.01 -4.87
N THR A 31 -12.38 2.80 -4.30
CA THR A 31 -12.54 3.32 -2.92
C THR A 31 -13.85 4.08 -2.71
N PRO A 32 -14.33 4.97 -3.61
CA PRO A 32 -15.58 5.70 -3.38
C PRO A 32 -16.85 4.84 -3.52
N MET A 33 -16.76 3.62 -4.06
CA MET A 33 -17.91 2.73 -4.31
C MET A 33 -17.93 1.48 -3.43
N LEU A 34 -17.10 1.40 -2.38
CA LEU A 34 -17.03 0.22 -1.52
C LEU A 34 -18.37 -0.14 -0.87
N THR A 35 -19.15 0.85 -0.44
CA THR A 35 -20.51 0.65 0.08
C THR A 35 -21.46 0.11 -0.99
N ASP A 36 -21.35 0.53 -2.25
CA ASP A 36 -22.17 0.02 -3.34
C ASP A 36 -21.82 -1.43 -3.67
N ILE A 37 -20.52 -1.78 -3.60
CA ILE A 37 -20.04 -3.16 -3.70
C ILE A 37 -20.59 -4.01 -2.55
N ALA A 38 -20.55 -3.52 -1.31
CA ALA A 38 -21.12 -4.24 -0.15
C ALA A 38 -22.61 -4.53 -0.34
N ARG A 39 -23.38 -3.53 -0.79
CA ARG A 39 -24.82 -3.68 -1.08
C ARG A 39 -25.07 -4.68 -2.19
N HIS A 40 -24.30 -4.63 -3.28
CA HIS A 40 -24.42 -5.58 -4.40
C HIS A 40 -24.16 -7.02 -3.94
N LEU A 41 -23.18 -7.22 -3.10
CA LEU A 41 -22.83 -8.54 -2.57
C LEU A 41 -23.66 -8.96 -1.34
N SER A 42 -24.60 -8.10 -0.90
CA SER A 42 -25.48 -8.32 0.28
C SER A 42 -24.65 -8.63 1.54
N VAL A 43 -23.54 -7.90 1.76
CA VAL A 43 -22.68 -8.00 2.93
C VAL A 43 -22.63 -6.66 3.69
N ASN A 44 -22.07 -6.67 4.91
CA ASN A 44 -21.88 -5.46 5.68
C ASN A 44 -20.73 -4.61 5.13
N ASP A 45 -20.80 -3.29 5.32
CA ASP A 45 -19.72 -2.35 4.95
C ASP A 45 -18.39 -2.69 5.65
N ALA A 46 -18.42 -3.32 6.82
CA ALA A 46 -17.24 -3.85 7.48
C ALA A 46 -16.52 -4.91 6.65
N ASP A 47 -17.24 -5.68 5.83
CA ASP A 47 -16.70 -6.78 5.04
C ASP A 47 -15.82 -6.32 3.87
N VAL A 48 -16.00 -5.09 3.38
CA VAL A 48 -15.14 -4.55 2.30
C VAL A 48 -13.69 -4.36 2.75
N ASN A 49 -13.43 -4.29 4.07
CA ASN A 49 -12.05 -4.29 4.59
C ASN A 49 -11.28 -5.58 4.26
N TRP A 50 -11.99 -6.70 4.08
CA TRP A 50 -11.37 -7.95 3.66
C TRP A 50 -10.92 -7.92 2.21
N LEU A 51 -11.59 -7.13 1.36
CA LEU A 51 -11.16 -6.92 -0.01
C LEU A 51 -9.78 -6.28 -0.04
N GLU A 52 -9.61 -5.14 0.65
CA GLU A 52 -8.32 -4.46 0.73
C GLU A 52 -7.28 -5.29 1.49
N GLY A 53 -7.65 -5.85 2.63
CA GLY A 53 -6.76 -6.68 3.45
C GLY A 53 -6.19 -7.87 2.68
N SER A 54 -7.03 -8.60 1.93
CA SER A 54 -6.59 -9.76 1.15
C SER A 54 -5.66 -9.38 -0.01
N GLN A 55 -5.94 -8.25 -0.67
CA GLN A 55 -5.09 -7.73 -1.74
C GLN A 55 -3.72 -7.29 -1.21
N LEU A 56 -3.68 -6.60 -0.07
CA LEU A 56 -2.43 -6.20 0.58
C LEU A 56 -1.62 -7.42 1.07
N MET A 57 -2.28 -8.47 1.56
CA MET A 57 -1.62 -9.73 1.94
C MET A 57 -1.02 -10.44 0.74
N LEU A 58 -1.76 -10.52 -0.37
CA LEU A 58 -1.22 -11.06 -1.61
C LEU A 58 0.01 -10.25 -2.06
N ALA A 59 -0.08 -8.91 -2.02
CA ALA A 59 1.01 -8.03 -2.38
C ALA A 59 2.28 -8.28 -1.54
N ALA A 60 2.13 -8.44 -0.23
CA ALA A 60 3.25 -8.73 0.67
C ALA A 60 3.98 -10.04 0.30
N LEU A 61 3.23 -11.02 -0.22
CA LEU A 61 3.76 -12.31 -0.63
C LEU A 61 4.38 -12.27 -2.04
N VAL A 62 3.66 -11.71 -3.02
CA VAL A 62 4.04 -11.86 -4.43
C VAL A 62 5.13 -10.86 -4.86
N VAL A 63 5.22 -9.68 -4.23
CA VAL A 63 6.18 -8.66 -4.63
C VAL A 63 7.63 -9.16 -4.54
N PRO A 64 8.12 -9.70 -3.40
CA PRO A 64 9.50 -10.20 -3.33
C PRO A 64 9.74 -11.41 -4.25
N ALA A 65 8.77 -12.32 -4.33
CA ALA A 65 8.88 -13.53 -5.14
C ALA A 65 8.97 -13.20 -6.64
N LEU A 66 8.06 -12.33 -7.13
CA LEU A 66 8.03 -11.97 -8.54
C LEU A 66 9.17 -11.02 -8.91
N ALA A 67 9.66 -10.17 -8.00
CA ALA A 67 10.87 -9.39 -8.22
C ALA A 67 12.06 -10.30 -8.53
N LYS A 68 12.29 -11.33 -7.70
CA LYS A 68 13.35 -12.32 -7.93
C LYS A 68 13.12 -13.12 -9.22
N LEU A 69 11.87 -13.49 -9.50
CA LEU A 69 11.54 -14.20 -10.75
C LEU A 69 11.78 -13.30 -11.97
N GLY A 70 11.54 -12.00 -11.88
CA GLY A 70 11.84 -11.02 -12.93
C GLY A 70 13.31 -10.94 -13.26
N ASP A 71 14.20 -11.00 -12.25
CA ASP A 71 15.65 -11.08 -12.45
C ASP A 71 16.07 -12.37 -13.22
N MET A 72 15.32 -13.46 -13.02
CA MET A 72 15.64 -14.76 -13.62
C MET A 72 15.09 -14.93 -15.05
N VAL A 73 13.84 -14.52 -15.30
CA VAL A 73 13.13 -14.83 -16.56
C VAL A 73 12.87 -13.58 -17.42
N GLY A 74 13.12 -12.39 -16.89
CA GLY A 74 12.89 -11.11 -17.54
C GLY A 74 11.71 -10.33 -16.97
N HIS A 75 11.93 -9.04 -16.74
CA HIS A 75 10.94 -8.16 -16.08
C HIS A 75 9.71 -7.89 -16.95
N LYS A 76 9.85 -7.75 -18.27
CA LYS A 76 8.70 -7.61 -19.18
C LYS A 76 7.78 -8.82 -19.12
N ARG A 77 8.35 -10.04 -19.06
CA ARG A 77 7.55 -11.28 -18.98
C ARG A 77 6.70 -11.29 -17.71
N ILE A 78 7.28 -10.89 -16.58
CA ILE A 78 6.53 -10.79 -15.32
C ILE A 78 5.44 -9.71 -15.42
N LEU A 79 5.73 -8.54 -15.99
CA LEU A 79 4.72 -7.53 -16.26
C LEU A 79 3.57 -8.07 -17.10
N LEU A 80 3.85 -8.80 -18.17
CA LEU A 80 2.80 -9.39 -19.02
C LEU A 80 1.96 -10.42 -18.25
N TRP A 81 2.59 -11.33 -17.50
CA TRP A 81 1.86 -12.35 -16.75
C TRP A 81 1.00 -11.72 -15.64
N SER A 82 1.58 -10.82 -14.84
CA SER A 82 0.83 -10.14 -13.78
C SER A 82 -0.31 -9.30 -14.35
N THR A 83 -0.11 -8.59 -15.46
CA THR A 83 -1.16 -7.77 -16.10
C THR A 83 -2.25 -8.66 -16.70
N ALA A 84 -1.92 -9.80 -17.32
CA ALA A 84 -2.92 -10.74 -17.83
C ALA A 84 -3.77 -11.32 -16.69
N ILE A 85 -3.14 -11.72 -15.58
CA ILE A 85 -3.84 -12.22 -14.39
C ILE A 85 -4.74 -11.12 -13.81
N THR A 86 -4.23 -9.90 -13.65
CA THR A 86 -5.00 -8.74 -13.18
C THR A 86 -6.18 -8.46 -14.11
N ALA A 87 -5.99 -8.47 -15.44
CA ALA A 87 -7.05 -8.22 -16.40
C ALA A 87 -8.19 -9.24 -16.29
N LEU A 88 -7.85 -10.54 -16.25
CA LEU A 88 -8.83 -11.61 -16.11
C LEU A 88 -9.60 -11.50 -14.79
N ALA A 89 -8.91 -11.26 -13.69
CA ALA A 89 -9.51 -11.11 -12.37
C ALA A 89 -10.43 -9.87 -12.32
N THR A 90 -9.96 -8.73 -12.86
CA THR A 90 -10.75 -7.49 -12.89
C THR A 90 -12.00 -7.63 -13.78
N LEU A 91 -11.89 -8.30 -14.93
CA LEU A 91 -13.03 -8.57 -15.79
C LEU A 91 -14.02 -9.57 -15.18
N ALA A 92 -13.60 -10.39 -14.23
CA ALA A 92 -14.51 -11.32 -13.54
C ALA A 92 -15.38 -10.63 -12.49
N LEU A 93 -14.90 -9.53 -11.85
CA LEU A 93 -15.61 -8.84 -10.77
C LEU A 93 -17.09 -8.50 -11.10
N PRO A 94 -17.41 -7.90 -12.25
CA PRO A 94 -18.79 -7.53 -12.59
C PRO A 94 -19.78 -8.70 -12.68
N PHE A 95 -19.28 -9.92 -12.80
CA PHE A 95 -20.06 -11.14 -13.01
C PHE A 95 -20.10 -12.05 -11.79
N THR A 96 -19.66 -11.56 -10.64
CA THR A 96 -19.64 -12.32 -9.38
C THR A 96 -20.64 -11.74 -8.39
N ASP A 97 -21.65 -12.53 -8.04
CA ASP A 97 -22.70 -12.16 -7.06
C ASP A 97 -22.41 -12.74 -5.67
N SER A 98 -21.36 -13.55 -5.50
CA SER A 98 -20.93 -14.14 -4.25
C SER A 98 -19.74 -13.38 -3.68
N PHE A 99 -19.82 -12.97 -2.41
CA PHE A 99 -18.71 -12.30 -1.72
C PHE A 99 -17.41 -13.14 -1.76
N ALA A 100 -17.50 -14.45 -1.59
CA ALA A 100 -16.31 -15.31 -1.61
C ALA A 100 -15.63 -15.32 -2.99
N LEU A 101 -16.39 -15.41 -4.08
CA LEU A 101 -15.84 -15.38 -5.45
C LEU A 101 -15.33 -13.98 -5.80
N PHE A 102 -16.06 -12.93 -5.39
CA PHE A 102 -15.61 -11.55 -5.54
C PHE A 102 -14.30 -11.30 -4.79
N LEU A 103 -14.19 -11.76 -3.54
CA LEU A 103 -12.99 -11.66 -2.72
C LEU A 103 -11.78 -12.35 -3.39
N VAL A 104 -11.98 -13.55 -3.96
CA VAL A 104 -10.92 -14.25 -4.68
C VAL A 104 -10.48 -13.47 -5.91
N ALA A 105 -11.42 -13.02 -6.74
CA ALA A 105 -11.11 -12.23 -7.93
C ALA A 105 -10.42 -10.91 -7.56
N TRP A 106 -10.92 -10.21 -6.53
CA TRP A 106 -10.33 -8.98 -6.01
C TRP A 106 -8.90 -9.20 -5.50
N THR A 107 -8.69 -10.27 -4.74
CA THR A 107 -7.35 -10.62 -4.25
C THR A 107 -6.38 -10.86 -5.40
N ILE A 108 -6.79 -11.64 -6.40
CA ILE A 108 -5.98 -11.94 -7.59
C ILE A 108 -5.72 -10.67 -8.42
N GLN A 109 -6.67 -9.75 -8.51
CA GLN A 109 -6.46 -8.44 -9.13
C GLN A 109 -5.23 -7.73 -8.54
N GLY A 110 -4.93 -7.92 -7.27
CA GLY A 110 -3.77 -7.34 -6.56
C GLY A 110 -2.39 -7.64 -7.16
N PHE A 111 -2.29 -8.52 -8.16
CA PHE A 111 -1.02 -8.73 -8.88
C PHE A 111 -0.47 -7.47 -9.55
N TYR A 112 -1.28 -6.43 -9.79
CA TYR A 112 -0.78 -5.15 -10.34
C TYR A 112 0.25 -4.46 -9.43
N VAL A 113 0.27 -4.75 -8.15
CA VAL A 113 1.21 -4.15 -7.18
C VAL A 113 2.68 -4.43 -7.52
N VAL A 114 2.97 -5.48 -8.31
CA VAL A 114 4.32 -5.82 -8.73
C VAL A 114 4.84 -4.96 -9.90
N TRP A 115 3.99 -4.13 -10.55
CA TRP A 115 4.38 -3.43 -11.77
C TRP A 115 5.50 -2.43 -11.53
N LEU A 116 5.36 -1.52 -10.55
CA LEU A 116 6.36 -0.50 -10.26
C LEU A 116 7.78 -1.04 -10.01
N PRO A 117 7.99 -2.09 -9.17
CA PRO A 117 9.30 -2.70 -9.03
C PRO A 117 9.91 -3.19 -10.35
N HIS A 118 9.11 -3.83 -11.21
CA HIS A 118 9.57 -4.36 -12.48
C HIS A 118 9.86 -3.26 -13.51
N GLU A 119 9.08 -2.19 -13.50
CA GLU A 119 9.32 -1.01 -14.32
C GLU A 119 10.63 -0.31 -13.96
N ILE A 120 10.89 -0.13 -12.67
CA ILE A 120 12.15 0.45 -12.19
C ILE A 120 13.32 -0.44 -12.60
N ALA A 121 13.20 -1.76 -12.50
CA ALA A 121 14.22 -2.70 -12.93
C ALA A 121 14.46 -2.64 -14.46
N LEU A 122 13.40 -2.53 -15.27
CA LEU A 122 13.51 -2.32 -16.72
C LEU A 122 14.22 -1.01 -17.05
N ILE A 123 13.88 0.07 -16.38
CA ILE A 123 14.53 1.38 -16.56
C ILE A 123 16.00 1.30 -16.19
N TRP A 124 16.31 0.66 -15.06
CA TRP A 124 17.69 0.45 -14.61
C TRP A 124 18.51 -0.34 -15.61
N SER A 125 17.96 -1.38 -16.18
CA SER A 125 18.61 -2.19 -17.22
C SER A 125 18.80 -1.41 -18.53
N ARG A 126 17.79 -0.68 -18.99
CA ARG A 126 17.87 0.13 -20.23
C ARG A 126 18.87 1.29 -20.14
N SER A 127 19.05 1.85 -18.95
CA SER A 127 20.00 2.93 -18.71
C SER A 127 21.44 2.46 -18.47
N ARG A 128 21.74 1.16 -18.59
CA ARG A 128 23.03 0.54 -18.25
C ARG A 128 24.22 1.22 -18.89
N ASN A 129 24.13 1.53 -20.19
CA ASN A 129 25.21 2.12 -20.97
C ASN A 129 25.15 3.67 -21.02
N MET A 130 24.28 4.29 -20.20
CA MET A 130 24.12 5.73 -20.17
C MET A 130 24.91 6.34 -19.00
N GLU A 131 25.60 7.47 -19.25
CA GLU A 131 26.22 8.24 -18.18
C GLU A 131 25.14 8.78 -17.23
N GLY A 132 25.37 8.70 -15.92
CA GLY A 132 24.41 9.15 -14.93
C GLY A 132 23.21 8.23 -14.75
N ARG A 133 23.37 6.92 -14.96
CA ARG A 133 22.35 5.89 -14.83
C ARG A 133 21.47 6.02 -13.57
N SER A 134 22.06 6.27 -12.42
CA SER A 134 21.31 6.44 -11.15
C SER A 134 20.40 7.68 -11.20
N LEU A 135 20.86 8.79 -11.76
CA LEU A 135 20.06 10.01 -11.92
C LEU A 135 18.93 9.82 -12.94
N ILE A 136 19.20 9.10 -14.04
CA ILE A 136 18.18 8.77 -15.06
C ILE A 136 17.10 7.92 -14.41
N THR A 137 17.47 6.85 -13.69
CA THR A 137 16.52 5.97 -13.01
C THR A 137 15.71 6.71 -11.96
N ALA A 138 16.35 7.55 -11.13
CA ALA A 138 15.65 8.34 -10.12
C ALA A 138 14.63 9.33 -10.74
N ARG A 139 14.98 10.00 -11.82
CA ARG A 139 14.04 10.90 -12.53
C ARG A 139 12.91 10.14 -13.21
N ALA A 140 13.21 8.99 -13.81
CA ALA A 140 12.22 8.12 -14.43
C ALA A 140 11.25 7.58 -13.38
N ALA A 141 11.75 7.10 -12.23
CA ALA A 141 10.92 6.68 -11.10
C ALA A 141 10.00 7.81 -10.61
N GLY A 142 10.50 9.06 -10.56
CA GLY A 142 9.67 10.23 -10.25
C GLY A 142 8.51 10.44 -11.24
N ILE A 143 8.74 10.20 -12.55
CA ILE A 143 7.69 10.27 -13.58
C ILE A 143 6.67 9.14 -13.37
N LEU A 144 7.12 7.92 -13.06
CA LEU A 144 6.22 6.79 -12.80
C LEU A 144 5.34 7.06 -11.57
N VAL A 145 5.91 7.55 -10.47
CA VAL A 145 5.14 7.91 -9.26
C VAL A 145 4.14 9.03 -9.57
N ALA A 146 4.52 10.04 -10.35
CA ALA A 146 3.59 11.09 -10.76
C ALA A 146 2.44 10.54 -11.63
N ALA A 147 2.72 9.56 -12.50
CA ALA A 147 1.70 8.88 -13.29
C ALA A 147 0.77 8.04 -12.39
N LEU A 148 1.33 7.33 -11.41
CA LEU A 148 0.58 6.57 -10.41
C LEU A 148 -0.41 7.47 -9.65
N GLU A 149 0.07 8.57 -9.07
CA GLU A 149 -0.77 9.49 -8.30
C GLU A 149 -1.84 10.18 -9.19
N THR A 150 -1.48 10.53 -10.43
CA THR A 150 -2.45 11.04 -11.42
C THR A 150 -3.51 9.99 -11.72
N GLY A 151 -3.11 8.73 -11.88
CA GLY A 151 -4.01 7.60 -12.06
C GLY A 151 -4.95 7.43 -10.86
N ALA A 152 -4.42 7.51 -9.64
CA ALA A 152 -5.21 7.34 -8.42
C ALA A 152 -6.27 8.44 -8.25
N ILE A 153 -5.90 9.70 -8.48
CA ILE A 153 -6.83 10.83 -8.43
C ILE A 153 -7.91 10.70 -9.52
N THR A 154 -7.51 10.45 -10.77
CA THR A 154 -8.46 10.32 -11.88
C THR A 154 -9.34 9.09 -11.71
N GLY A 155 -8.79 7.98 -11.22
CA GLY A 155 -9.54 6.77 -10.90
C GLY A 155 -10.61 7.03 -9.84
N ALA A 156 -10.25 7.65 -8.71
CA ALA A 156 -11.19 7.98 -7.66
C ALA A 156 -12.33 8.88 -8.16
N LEU A 157 -12.00 9.97 -8.86
CA LEU A 157 -13.00 10.91 -9.38
C LEU A 157 -13.93 10.26 -10.41
N LEU A 158 -13.39 9.48 -11.33
CA LEU A 158 -14.19 8.76 -12.32
C LEU A 158 -15.04 7.66 -11.66
N GLY A 159 -14.48 6.89 -10.74
CA GLY A 159 -15.20 5.85 -10.01
C GLY A 159 -16.38 6.40 -9.24
N GLY A 160 -16.16 7.49 -8.47
CA GLY A 160 -17.23 8.16 -7.73
C GLY A 160 -18.32 8.77 -8.63
N GLN A 161 -17.92 9.37 -9.76
CA GLN A 161 -18.90 9.92 -10.73
C GLN A 161 -19.70 8.82 -11.43
N LEU A 162 -19.04 7.74 -11.83
CA LEU A 162 -19.69 6.67 -12.58
C LEU A 162 -20.63 5.85 -11.70
N VAL A 163 -20.29 5.59 -10.44
CA VAL A 163 -21.16 4.82 -9.53
C VAL A 163 -22.47 5.56 -9.20
N ASP A 164 -22.45 6.88 -9.21
CA ASP A 164 -23.65 7.70 -9.00
C ASP A 164 -24.56 7.75 -10.25
N THR A 165 -24.08 7.33 -11.44
CA THR A 165 -24.78 7.54 -12.73
C THR A 165 -25.04 6.28 -13.53
N LEU A 166 -24.29 5.21 -13.32
CA LEU A 166 -24.36 3.97 -14.09
C LEU A 166 -24.63 2.75 -13.21
N PRO A 167 -25.18 1.66 -13.77
CA PRO A 167 -25.28 0.39 -13.05
C PRO A 167 -23.89 -0.12 -12.62
N LEU A 168 -23.78 -0.67 -11.41
CA LEU A 168 -22.51 -1.11 -10.82
C LEU A 168 -21.74 -2.08 -11.72
N THR A 169 -22.45 -3.00 -12.40
CA THR A 169 -21.82 -3.93 -13.36
C THR A 169 -21.05 -3.21 -14.47
N ALA A 170 -21.63 -2.13 -15.03
CA ALA A 170 -20.96 -1.31 -16.04
C ALA A 170 -19.77 -0.56 -15.46
N VAL A 171 -19.90 -0.04 -14.23
CA VAL A 171 -18.82 0.65 -13.52
C VAL A 171 -17.65 -0.31 -13.27
N LEU A 172 -17.91 -1.52 -12.79
CA LEU A 172 -16.88 -2.52 -12.53
C LEU A 172 -16.17 -3.05 -13.79
N LEU A 173 -16.76 -2.90 -14.99
CA LEU A 173 -16.13 -3.27 -16.27
C LEU A 173 -15.03 -2.28 -16.68
N VAL A 174 -15.14 -1.01 -16.33
CA VAL A 174 -14.21 0.05 -16.77
C VAL A 174 -12.74 -0.28 -16.46
N PRO A 175 -12.37 -0.65 -15.22
CA PRO A 175 -10.99 -1.01 -14.91
C PRO A 175 -10.51 -2.24 -15.69
N GLY A 176 -11.38 -3.24 -15.89
CA GLY A 176 -11.05 -4.44 -16.65
C GLY A 176 -10.68 -4.15 -18.11
N VAL A 177 -11.41 -3.25 -18.76
CA VAL A 177 -11.10 -2.76 -20.11
C VAL A 177 -9.75 -2.01 -20.10
N LEU A 178 -9.54 -1.10 -19.14
CA LEU A 178 -8.30 -0.33 -19.04
C LEU A 178 -7.09 -1.23 -18.85
N VAL A 179 -7.16 -2.22 -17.95
CA VAL A 179 -6.07 -3.20 -17.72
C VAL A 179 -5.82 -4.06 -18.96
N THR A 180 -6.88 -4.41 -19.70
CA THR A 180 -6.73 -5.14 -20.97
C THR A 180 -5.99 -4.30 -22.00
N ILE A 181 -6.30 -3.02 -22.13
CA ILE A 181 -5.53 -2.08 -22.97
C ILE A 181 -4.08 -2.00 -22.50
N CYS A 182 -3.86 -1.91 -21.18
CA CYS A 182 -2.53 -1.88 -20.58
C CYS A 182 -1.72 -3.14 -20.94
N PHE A 183 -2.33 -4.32 -20.94
CA PHE A 183 -1.69 -5.57 -21.38
C PHE A 183 -1.15 -5.44 -22.81
N PHE A 184 -1.95 -4.95 -23.76
CA PHE A 184 -1.50 -4.75 -25.13
C PHE A 184 -0.44 -3.66 -25.27
N VAL A 185 -0.51 -2.60 -24.46
CA VAL A 185 0.54 -1.57 -24.40
C VAL A 185 1.88 -2.18 -23.95
N ILE A 186 1.88 -3.04 -22.93
CA ILE A 186 3.08 -3.76 -22.51
C ILE A 186 3.57 -4.71 -23.60
N LEU A 187 2.67 -5.47 -24.20
CA LEU A 187 2.99 -6.49 -25.20
C LEU A 187 3.74 -5.88 -26.40
N PHE A 188 3.22 -4.77 -26.94
CA PHE A 188 3.75 -4.16 -28.17
C PHE A 188 4.71 -2.99 -27.90
N GLY A 189 4.53 -2.24 -26.81
CA GLY A 189 5.26 -1.01 -26.56
C GLY A 189 6.49 -1.18 -25.65
N VAL A 190 6.48 -2.13 -24.71
CA VAL A 190 7.57 -2.32 -23.76
C VAL A 190 8.58 -3.34 -24.33
N LYS A 191 9.87 -3.00 -24.27
CA LYS A 191 10.97 -3.92 -24.66
C LYS A 191 11.49 -4.68 -23.44
N GLU A 192 11.92 -5.92 -23.62
CA GLU A 192 12.51 -6.74 -22.55
C GLU A 192 13.86 -6.16 -22.08
N SER A 193 14.24 -6.49 -20.84
CA SER A 193 15.57 -6.26 -20.32
C SER A 193 16.60 -7.13 -21.05
N PRO A 194 17.73 -6.56 -21.49
CA PRO A 194 18.79 -7.35 -22.12
C PRO A 194 19.51 -8.28 -21.14
N ASP A 195 19.43 -8.02 -19.85
CA ASP A 195 20.15 -8.74 -18.80
C ASP A 195 19.20 -9.60 -17.97
N GLN A 196 19.45 -10.89 -17.94
CA GLN A 196 18.91 -11.82 -16.96
C GLN A 196 20.03 -12.13 -15.97
N LEU A 197 19.87 -11.71 -14.70
CA LEU A 197 20.93 -11.87 -13.70
C LEU A 197 21.07 -13.31 -13.21
N GLY A 198 20.13 -14.19 -13.57
CA GLY A 198 20.06 -15.54 -13.04
C GLY A 198 19.72 -15.56 -11.55
N GLY A 199 19.96 -16.67 -10.89
CA GLY A 199 19.70 -16.84 -9.45
C GLY A 199 18.82 -18.06 -9.19
N LYS A 200 18.52 -18.29 -7.90
CA LYS A 200 17.57 -19.33 -7.47
C LYS A 200 16.51 -18.71 -6.60
N LEU A 201 15.26 -19.09 -6.85
CA LEU A 201 14.17 -18.72 -5.97
C LEU A 201 14.29 -19.54 -4.68
N ASP A 202 14.24 -18.88 -3.53
CA ASP A 202 14.16 -19.57 -2.25
C ASP A 202 12.73 -20.12 -2.03
N ILE A 203 12.50 -21.33 -2.56
CA ILE A 203 11.20 -22.01 -2.48
C ILE A 203 10.84 -22.30 -1.02
N VAL A 204 11.82 -22.61 -0.17
CA VAL A 204 11.56 -22.93 1.24
C VAL A 204 11.15 -21.69 2.01
N GLY A 205 11.91 -20.59 1.88
CA GLY A 205 11.56 -19.29 2.47
C GLY A 205 10.19 -18.82 1.99
N LEU A 206 9.93 -18.89 0.67
CA LEU A 206 8.64 -18.54 0.09
C LEU A 206 7.49 -19.42 0.63
N SER A 207 7.70 -20.72 0.76
CA SER A 207 6.66 -21.63 1.32
C SER A 207 6.37 -21.34 2.78
N LEU A 208 7.40 -21.08 3.59
CA LEU A 208 7.25 -20.77 5.01
C LEU A 208 6.50 -19.46 5.23
N ILE A 209 6.86 -18.40 4.51
CA ILE A 209 6.17 -17.11 4.64
C ILE A 209 4.74 -17.17 4.08
N SER A 210 4.52 -17.92 2.99
CA SER A 210 3.17 -18.15 2.44
C SER A 210 2.29 -18.85 3.46
N LEU A 211 2.78 -19.91 4.10
CA LEU A 211 2.05 -20.64 5.10
C LEU A 211 1.76 -19.77 6.34
N ALA A 212 2.73 -18.97 6.77
CA ALA A 212 2.54 -18.02 7.87
C ALA A 212 1.44 -17.00 7.56
N ILE A 213 1.47 -16.38 6.38
CA ILE A 213 0.46 -15.41 5.93
C ILE A 213 -0.91 -16.08 5.80
N LEU A 214 -1.00 -17.24 5.15
CA LEU A 214 -2.26 -17.96 4.98
C LEU A 214 -2.86 -18.39 6.32
N ALA A 215 -2.06 -18.88 7.26
CA ALA A 215 -2.54 -19.24 8.60
C ALA A 215 -3.01 -17.99 9.36
N PHE A 216 -2.23 -16.90 9.32
CA PHE A 216 -2.59 -15.67 10.02
C PHE A 216 -3.90 -15.08 9.48
N THR A 217 -4.00 -14.89 8.15
CA THR A 217 -5.21 -14.33 7.49
C THR A 217 -6.40 -15.27 7.60
N GLY A 218 -6.16 -16.57 7.44
CA GLY A 218 -7.21 -17.59 7.64
C GLY A 218 -7.76 -17.56 9.06
N GLY A 219 -6.89 -17.43 10.07
CA GLY A 219 -7.29 -17.27 11.46
C GLY A 219 -8.12 -16.00 11.71
N LEU A 220 -7.73 -14.86 11.14
CA LEU A 220 -8.52 -13.63 11.20
C LEU A 220 -9.87 -13.79 10.49
N SER A 221 -9.90 -14.48 9.35
CA SER A 221 -11.16 -14.79 8.64
C SER A 221 -12.07 -15.69 9.47
N LEU A 222 -11.50 -16.66 10.19
CA LEU A 222 -12.27 -17.50 11.12
C LEU A 222 -12.81 -16.69 12.30
N LEU A 223 -12.05 -15.74 12.86
CA LEU A 223 -12.56 -14.81 13.90
C LEU A 223 -13.75 -14.00 13.40
N ARG A 224 -13.73 -13.56 12.14
CA ARG A 224 -14.88 -12.89 11.52
C ARG A 224 -16.11 -13.81 11.46
N LEU A 225 -15.93 -15.06 11.06
CA LEU A 225 -17.04 -16.02 10.85
C LEU A 225 -17.58 -16.59 12.15
N ASN A 226 -16.71 -16.91 13.10
CA ASN A 226 -17.06 -17.62 14.33
C ASN A 226 -17.20 -16.69 15.55
N GLY A 227 -16.80 -15.41 15.40
CA GLY A 227 -16.73 -14.45 16.50
C GLY A 227 -15.39 -14.44 17.22
N VAL A 228 -15.15 -13.35 17.97
CA VAL A 228 -13.88 -13.11 18.68
C VAL A 228 -13.67 -14.06 19.88
N ASP A 229 -14.71 -14.74 20.33
CA ASP A 229 -14.67 -15.67 21.44
C ASP A 229 -14.27 -17.10 21.01
N ASP A 230 -14.12 -17.38 19.70
CA ASP A 230 -13.75 -18.71 19.20
C ASP A 230 -12.26 -19.00 19.43
N PRO A 231 -11.91 -19.97 20.31
CA PRO A 231 -10.52 -20.29 20.62
C PRO A 231 -9.78 -20.92 19.44
N VAL A 232 -10.47 -21.61 18.53
CA VAL A 232 -9.85 -22.28 17.37
C VAL A 232 -9.31 -21.22 16.42
N SER A 233 -10.08 -20.17 16.17
CA SER A 233 -9.66 -19.04 15.34
C SER A 233 -8.39 -18.38 15.88
N TRP A 234 -8.31 -18.14 17.19
CA TRP A 234 -7.10 -17.61 17.83
C TRP A 234 -5.89 -18.55 17.74
N ILE A 235 -6.10 -19.87 17.87
CA ILE A 235 -5.02 -20.85 17.68
C ILE A 235 -4.43 -20.73 16.27
N VAL A 236 -5.26 -20.58 15.24
CA VAL A 236 -4.80 -20.43 13.85
C VAL A 236 -4.06 -19.10 13.65
N VAL A 237 -4.53 -17.98 14.23
CA VAL A 237 -3.85 -16.69 14.21
C VAL A 237 -2.45 -16.82 14.85
N VAL A 238 -2.38 -17.40 16.05
CA VAL A 238 -1.11 -17.58 16.78
C VAL A 238 -0.17 -18.52 16.02
N LEU A 239 -0.68 -19.57 15.40
CA LEU A 239 0.11 -20.47 14.55
C LEU A 239 0.74 -19.70 13.39
N GLY A 240 -0.04 -18.84 12.71
CA GLY A 240 0.48 -17.98 11.65
C GLY A 240 1.63 -17.07 12.13
N LEU A 241 1.48 -16.43 13.29
CA LEU A 241 2.55 -15.63 13.90
C LEU A 241 3.77 -16.48 14.27
N LEU A 242 3.58 -17.66 14.83
CA LEU A 242 4.67 -18.57 15.21
C LEU A 242 5.44 -19.10 13.99
N LEU A 243 4.79 -19.26 12.83
CA LEU A 243 5.43 -19.68 11.59
C LEU A 243 6.42 -18.64 11.03
N VAL A 244 6.33 -17.37 11.45
CA VAL A 244 7.36 -16.37 11.13
C VAL A 244 8.71 -16.72 11.76
N ILE A 245 8.75 -17.47 12.88
CA ILE A 245 9.99 -17.87 13.55
C ILE A 245 10.83 -18.83 12.69
N PRO A 246 10.30 -19.98 12.20
CA PRO A 246 11.06 -20.84 11.30
C PRO A 246 11.39 -20.15 9.98
N PHE A 247 10.52 -19.30 9.44
CA PHE A 247 10.85 -18.45 8.28
C PHE A 247 12.08 -17.58 8.55
N ALA A 248 12.08 -16.78 9.64
CA ALA A 248 13.19 -15.92 9.98
C ALA A 248 14.50 -16.71 10.25
N ARG A 249 14.40 -17.91 10.86
CA ARG A 249 15.56 -18.79 11.05
C ARG A 249 16.09 -19.36 9.74
N TRP A 250 15.21 -19.65 8.79
CA TRP A 250 15.59 -20.12 7.47
C TRP A 250 16.31 -19.03 6.67
N GLU A 251 15.73 -17.83 6.61
CA GLU A 251 16.29 -16.68 5.88
C GLU A 251 17.69 -16.23 6.36
N LEU A 252 18.09 -16.66 7.56
CA LEU A 252 19.46 -16.43 8.05
C LEU A 252 20.51 -17.36 7.42
N ARG A 253 20.09 -18.44 6.72
CA ARG A 253 20.99 -19.49 6.20
C ARG A 253 21.42 -19.27 4.74
N PRO A 254 20.52 -19.00 3.79
CA PRO A 254 20.90 -18.87 2.39
C PRO A 254 21.76 -17.62 2.16
N PRO A 255 22.70 -17.69 1.22
CA PRO A 255 23.48 -16.53 0.82
C PRO A 255 22.62 -15.49 0.08
N ASP A 256 21.51 -15.90 -0.49
CA ASP A 256 20.60 -15.11 -1.33
C ASP A 256 19.16 -15.26 -0.79
N PRO A 257 18.86 -14.69 0.40
CA PRO A 257 17.57 -14.86 1.06
C PRO A 257 16.45 -14.14 0.26
N LEU A 258 15.19 -14.59 0.44
CA LEU A 258 14.03 -13.90 -0.10
C LEU A 258 13.85 -12.51 0.54
N LEU A 259 14.04 -12.45 1.86
CA LEU A 259 14.03 -11.22 2.67
C LEU A 259 15.22 -11.24 3.63
N ASP A 260 16.09 -10.24 3.57
CA ASP A 260 17.21 -10.17 4.53
C ASP A 260 16.73 -9.72 5.92
N VAL A 261 16.34 -10.70 6.74
CA VAL A 261 15.87 -10.49 8.11
C VAL A 261 16.94 -9.90 9.05
N ARG A 262 18.22 -9.91 8.65
CA ARG A 262 19.30 -9.29 9.44
C ARG A 262 19.13 -7.79 9.56
N LEU A 263 18.51 -7.14 8.56
CA LEU A 263 18.23 -5.71 8.55
C LEU A 263 17.27 -5.29 9.68
N PHE A 264 16.35 -6.18 10.10
CA PHE A 264 15.45 -5.92 11.23
C PHE A 264 16.15 -5.90 12.60
N ARG A 265 17.40 -6.35 12.68
CA ARG A 265 18.21 -6.28 13.91
C ARG A 265 19.05 -4.98 14.00
N SER A 266 19.09 -4.21 12.94
CA SER A 266 19.81 -2.94 12.92
C SER A 266 19.09 -1.89 13.80
N PRO A 267 19.76 -1.27 14.79
CA PRO A 267 19.16 -0.22 15.62
C PRO A 267 18.70 1.01 14.83
N ALA A 268 19.29 1.24 13.65
CA ALA A 268 18.94 2.35 12.78
C ALA A 268 17.75 2.00 11.85
N LEU A 269 17.65 0.74 11.42
CA LEU A 269 16.62 0.30 10.44
C LEU A 269 15.35 -0.24 11.11
N ALA A 270 15.47 -0.96 12.22
CA ALA A 270 14.31 -1.53 12.90
C ALA A 270 13.21 -0.50 13.23
N PRO A 271 13.51 0.70 13.77
CA PRO A 271 12.50 1.72 14.01
C PRO A 271 11.89 2.27 12.72
N VAL A 272 12.64 2.31 11.61
CA VAL A 272 12.13 2.75 10.31
C VAL A 272 11.11 1.73 9.77
N PHE A 273 11.41 0.43 9.85
CA PHE A 273 10.49 -0.63 9.45
C PHE A 273 9.25 -0.70 10.34
N LEU A 274 9.43 -0.54 11.67
CA LEU A 274 8.31 -0.44 12.60
C LEU A 274 7.42 0.77 12.25
N THR A 275 8.02 1.93 12.00
CA THR A 275 7.28 3.13 11.58
C THR A 275 6.54 2.88 10.27
N ALA A 276 7.17 2.21 9.30
CA ALA A 276 6.53 1.87 8.04
C ALA A 276 5.31 0.94 8.24
N ALA A 277 5.43 -0.08 9.11
CA ALA A 277 4.32 -0.97 9.44
C ALA A 277 3.16 -0.22 10.12
N LEU A 278 3.46 0.57 11.18
CA LEU A 278 2.46 1.34 11.92
C LEU A 278 1.80 2.43 11.02
N PHE A 279 2.58 3.06 10.16
CA PHE A 279 2.09 4.00 9.16
C PHE A 279 1.19 3.30 8.12
N GLY A 280 1.53 2.08 7.73
CA GLY A 280 0.71 1.26 6.83
C GLY A 280 -0.71 1.04 7.36
N MET A 281 -0.86 0.92 8.68
CA MET A 281 -2.17 0.77 9.33
C MET A 281 -3.10 1.97 9.03
N SER A 282 -2.58 3.18 9.07
CA SER A 282 -3.36 4.39 8.82
C SER A 282 -3.52 4.71 7.33
N VAL A 283 -2.44 4.57 6.50
CA VAL A 283 -2.47 5.01 5.11
C VAL A 283 -3.15 4.01 4.18
N LEU A 284 -3.08 2.72 4.49
CA LEU A 284 -3.67 1.65 3.68
C LEU A 284 -4.91 1.04 4.34
N GLY A 285 -4.85 0.70 5.64
CA GLY A 285 -5.95 0.03 6.32
C GLY A 285 -7.18 0.90 6.55
N ALA A 286 -7.03 2.22 6.66
CA ALA A 286 -8.14 3.13 6.98
C ALA A 286 -8.89 3.68 5.75
N GLN A 287 -8.50 3.31 4.52
CA GLN A 287 -9.15 3.84 3.31
C GLN A 287 -10.61 3.38 3.19
N ALA A 288 -10.86 2.08 3.37
CA ALA A 288 -12.20 1.53 3.32
C ALA A 288 -13.10 2.09 4.45
N PRO A 289 -12.69 2.08 5.74
CA PRO A 289 -13.49 2.71 6.81
C PRO A 289 -13.83 4.18 6.55
N LEU A 290 -12.90 4.96 6.00
CA LEU A 290 -13.16 6.36 5.68
C LEU A 290 -14.25 6.48 4.60
N SER A 291 -14.15 5.71 3.54
CA SER A 291 -15.12 5.74 2.44
C SER A 291 -16.51 5.31 2.92
N THR A 292 -16.60 4.21 3.66
CA THR A 292 -17.88 3.70 4.16
C THR A 292 -18.52 4.63 5.17
N PHE A 293 -17.74 5.28 6.07
CA PHE A 293 -18.27 6.29 6.99
C PHE A 293 -18.89 7.47 6.26
N LEU A 294 -18.23 8.03 5.24
CA LEU A 294 -18.73 9.14 4.44
C LEU A 294 -20.04 8.79 3.72
N ARG A 295 -20.21 7.53 3.31
CA ARG A 295 -21.37 7.00 2.59
C ARG A 295 -22.51 6.56 3.50
N THR A 296 -22.26 6.35 4.80
CA THR A 296 -23.29 5.91 5.77
C THR A 296 -24.36 7.00 5.94
N ASP A 297 -25.62 6.58 5.85
CA ASP A 297 -26.78 7.47 5.94
C ASP A 297 -27.09 7.83 7.40
N PRO A 298 -26.95 9.11 7.82
CA PRO A 298 -27.18 9.53 9.18
C PRO A 298 -28.65 9.44 9.61
N GLU A 299 -29.61 9.47 8.67
CA GLU A 299 -31.04 9.34 9.02
C GLU A 299 -31.40 7.89 9.41
N VAL A 300 -30.67 6.91 8.85
CA VAL A 300 -30.93 5.49 9.12
C VAL A 300 -30.11 5.00 10.32
N TYR A 301 -28.81 5.38 10.38
CA TYR A 301 -27.86 4.80 11.33
C TYR A 301 -27.51 5.74 12.51
N GLY A 302 -27.93 6.99 12.48
CA GLY A 302 -27.62 7.99 13.52
C GLY A 302 -26.19 8.55 13.48
N TYR A 303 -25.39 8.18 12.46
CA TYR A 303 -24.03 8.67 12.23
C TYR A 303 -23.70 8.57 10.73
N GLY A 304 -22.54 9.14 10.33
CA GLY A 304 -22.15 9.19 8.91
C GLY A 304 -22.59 10.51 8.26
N LEU A 305 -22.35 10.65 6.95
CA LEU A 305 -22.65 11.89 6.23
C LEU A 305 -23.61 11.69 5.05
N GLY A 306 -23.88 10.46 4.63
CA GLY A 306 -24.81 10.15 3.53
C GLY A 306 -24.41 10.76 2.19
N VAL A 307 -23.10 11.07 1.99
CA VAL A 307 -22.66 11.73 0.76
C VAL A 307 -22.58 10.77 -0.42
N THR A 308 -22.65 11.31 -1.64
CA THR A 308 -22.59 10.52 -2.87
C THR A 308 -21.17 9.97 -3.14
N GLY A 309 -21.06 9.03 -4.06
CA GLY A 309 -19.75 8.49 -4.49
C GLY A 309 -18.82 9.57 -5.02
N PHE A 310 -19.34 10.53 -5.77
CA PHE A 310 -18.55 11.65 -6.28
C PHE A 310 -18.02 12.55 -5.14
N VAL A 311 -18.83 12.87 -4.15
CA VAL A 311 -18.40 13.68 -3.00
C VAL A 311 -17.36 12.93 -2.16
N THR A 312 -17.52 11.61 -1.99
CA THR A 312 -16.51 10.76 -1.35
C THR A 312 -15.19 10.81 -2.12
N SER A 313 -15.24 10.74 -3.46
CA SER A 313 -14.04 10.82 -4.29
C SER A 313 -13.32 12.16 -4.21
N LEU A 314 -14.04 13.26 -3.99
CA LEU A 314 -13.43 14.58 -3.72
C LEU A 314 -12.62 14.57 -2.42
N ALA A 315 -13.13 13.95 -1.35
CA ALA A 315 -12.40 13.82 -0.08
C ALA A 315 -11.11 13.01 -0.29
N ILE A 316 -11.17 11.89 -1.04
CA ILE A 316 -10.01 11.07 -1.39
C ILE A 316 -9.01 11.88 -2.23
N GLY A 317 -9.48 12.62 -3.23
CA GLY A 317 -8.65 13.50 -4.06
C GLY A 317 -7.92 14.57 -3.24
N LEU A 318 -8.61 15.20 -2.29
CA LEU A 318 -8.02 16.19 -1.38
C LEU A 318 -6.97 15.57 -0.46
N TYR A 319 -7.21 14.34 0.03
CA TYR A 319 -6.22 13.58 0.78
C TYR A 319 -4.95 13.33 -0.04
N LEU A 320 -5.08 12.88 -1.29
CA LEU A 320 -3.94 12.64 -2.18
C LEU A 320 -3.18 13.94 -2.50
N ILE A 321 -3.88 15.05 -2.71
CA ILE A 321 -3.25 16.38 -2.88
C ILE A 321 -2.49 16.78 -1.62
N ALA A 322 -3.04 16.56 -0.43
CA ALA A 322 -2.36 16.81 0.83
C ALA A 322 -1.11 15.91 0.97
N MET A 323 -1.20 14.63 0.58
CA MET A 323 -0.03 13.72 0.54
C MET A 323 1.07 14.23 -0.38
N ILE A 324 0.73 14.61 -1.62
CA ILE A 324 1.71 15.17 -2.58
C ILE A 324 2.36 16.42 -1.96
N THR A 325 1.58 17.29 -1.36
CA THR A 325 2.08 18.50 -0.70
C THR A 325 3.04 18.16 0.44
N GLY A 326 2.69 17.22 1.30
CA GLY A 326 3.56 16.75 2.39
C GLY A 326 4.87 16.15 1.90
N ALA A 327 4.82 15.34 0.83
CA ALA A 327 6.01 14.77 0.20
C ALA A 327 6.94 15.84 -0.38
N LEU A 328 6.38 16.86 -1.03
CA LEU A 328 7.16 17.98 -1.62
C LEU A 328 7.75 18.89 -0.54
N LEU A 329 7.06 19.10 0.58
CA LEU A 329 7.53 19.92 1.68
C LEU A 329 8.61 19.22 2.53
N TYR A 330 8.62 17.88 2.55
CA TYR A 330 9.55 17.10 3.36
C TYR A 330 11.02 17.51 3.21
N PRO A 331 11.62 17.62 2.00
CA PRO A 331 13.04 17.95 1.86
C PRO A 331 13.37 19.36 2.38
N TRP A 332 12.44 20.30 2.27
CA TRP A 332 12.62 21.65 2.78
C TRP A 332 12.55 21.70 4.31
N ILE A 333 11.56 21.04 4.92
CA ILE A 333 11.40 20.96 6.37
C ILE A 333 12.58 20.18 7.00
N ALA A 334 13.04 19.12 6.34
CA ALA A 334 14.18 18.33 6.81
C ALA A 334 15.51 19.11 6.85
N ARG A 335 15.66 20.13 5.98
CA ARG A 335 16.80 21.08 6.03
C ARG A 335 16.70 22.05 7.20
N LEU A 336 15.49 22.46 7.57
CA LEU A 336 15.25 23.40 8.68
C LEU A 336 15.36 22.75 10.06
N LEU A 337 14.88 21.52 10.18
CA LEU A 337 14.86 20.79 11.44
C LEU A 337 15.98 19.73 11.50
N THR A 338 15.71 18.57 11.05
CA THR A 338 16.58 17.41 10.77
C THR A 338 15.70 16.34 10.12
N PRO A 339 16.22 15.39 9.33
CA PRO A 339 15.42 14.31 8.77
C PRO A 339 14.63 13.53 9.83
N ARG A 340 15.26 13.24 10.98
CA ARG A 340 14.62 12.53 12.09
C ARG A 340 13.44 13.32 12.69
N LEU A 341 13.62 14.60 13.03
CA LEU A 341 12.55 15.41 13.61
C LEU A 341 11.42 15.65 12.62
N THR A 342 11.71 15.76 11.34
CA THR A 342 10.70 15.86 10.28
C THR A 342 9.86 14.60 10.19
N LEU A 343 10.47 13.39 10.29
CA LEU A 343 9.75 12.13 10.37
C LEU A 343 8.85 12.04 11.62
N VAL A 344 9.36 12.48 12.79
CA VAL A 344 8.57 12.54 14.03
C VAL A 344 7.36 13.46 13.86
N GLY A 345 7.57 14.67 13.31
CA GLY A 345 6.48 15.61 13.05
C GLY A 345 5.47 15.08 12.04
N ALA A 346 5.93 14.40 10.99
CA ALA A 346 5.06 13.78 10.01
C ALA A 346 4.17 12.68 10.62
N ALA A 347 4.76 11.78 11.42
CA ALA A 347 4.00 10.76 12.13
C ALA A 347 3.02 11.37 13.16
N ALA A 348 3.42 12.42 13.86
CA ALA A 348 2.54 13.15 14.78
C ALA A 348 1.36 13.83 14.06
N LEU A 349 1.57 14.37 12.84
CA LEU A 349 0.48 14.93 12.02
C LEU A 349 -0.52 13.85 11.60
N VAL A 350 -0.05 12.65 11.22
CA VAL A 350 -0.96 11.52 10.96
C VAL A 350 -1.76 11.19 12.20
N GLY A 351 -1.11 11.04 13.34
CA GLY A 351 -1.78 10.77 14.62
C GLY A 351 -2.80 11.83 15.00
N LEU A 352 -2.47 13.11 14.83
CA LEU A 352 -3.36 14.22 15.09
C LEU A 352 -4.59 14.23 14.17
N GLY A 353 -4.38 14.03 12.85
CA GLY A 353 -5.47 13.97 11.88
C GLY A 353 -6.49 12.89 12.24
N TYR A 354 -6.02 11.68 12.57
CA TYR A 354 -6.91 10.60 13.01
C TYR A 354 -7.53 10.84 14.40
N LEU A 355 -6.82 11.46 15.34
CA LEU A 355 -7.37 11.80 16.65
C LEU A 355 -8.53 12.81 16.55
N LEU A 356 -8.40 13.77 15.63
CA LEU A 356 -9.43 14.81 15.42
C LEU A 356 -10.74 14.24 14.87
N PHE A 357 -10.76 13.07 14.24
CA PHE A 357 -12.02 12.42 13.83
C PHE A 357 -12.91 12.08 15.03
N VAL A 358 -12.34 11.81 16.22
CA VAL A 358 -13.13 11.44 17.40
C VAL A 358 -14.09 12.58 17.81
N PRO A 359 -13.65 13.83 18.00
CA PRO A 359 -14.54 14.96 18.31
C PRO A 359 -15.10 15.69 17.09
N LEU A 360 -14.57 15.52 15.88
CA LEU A 360 -14.87 16.34 14.70
C LEU A 360 -15.18 15.45 13.50
N HIS A 361 -16.38 14.87 13.46
CA HIS A 361 -16.83 13.96 12.41
C HIS A 361 -18.24 14.25 11.86
N ASP A 362 -18.92 15.28 12.41
CA ASP A 362 -20.32 15.54 12.11
C ASP A 362 -20.55 16.22 10.75
N THR A 363 -19.52 16.85 10.18
CA THR A 363 -19.64 17.58 8.92
C THR A 363 -18.56 17.18 7.93
N TYR A 364 -18.89 17.26 6.62
CA TYR A 364 -17.94 16.99 5.55
C TYR A 364 -16.67 17.85 5.66
N ALA A 365 -16.80 19.12 6.02
CA ALA A 365 -15.66 20.02 6.19
C ALA A 365 -14.71 19.57 7.31
N GLN A 366 -15.25 19.09 8.45
CA GLN A 366 -14.46 18.52 9.54
C GLN A 366 -13.70 17.27 9.07
N MET A 367 -14.41 16.34 8.42
CA MET A 367 -13.82 15.11 7.90
C MET A 367 -12.69 15.41 6.91
N VAL A 368 -12.92 16.31 5.94
CA VAL A 368 -11.91 16.71 4.96
C VAL A 368 -10.72 17.39 5.62
N THR A 369 -10.93 18.27 6.59
CA THR A 369 -9.84 18.93 7.31
C THR A 369 -8.96 17.91 8.03
N ASN A 370 -9.57 16.96 8.75
CA ASN A 370 -8.88 15.93 9.50
C ASN A 370 -8.05 15.02 8.58
N ILE A 371 -8.64 14.59 7.45
CA ILE A 371 -7.94 13.74 6.48
C ILE A 371 -6.81 14.49 5.76
N MET A 372 -6.95 15.79 5.51
CA MET A 372 -5.87 16.59 4.93
C MET A 372 -4.69 16.75 5.89
N ILE A 373 -4.96 16.93 7.20
CA ILE A 373 -3.90 16.96 8.23
C ILE A 373 -3.16 15.61 8.24
N ALA A 374 -3.90 14.48 8.26
CA ALA A 374 -3.31 13.15 8.16
C ALA A 374 -2.55 12.97 6.85
N GLY A 375 -3.09 13.46 5.73
CA GLY A 375 -2.50 13.37 4.40
C GLY A 375 -1.16 14.08 4.29
N LEU A 376 -1.01 15.29 4.85
CA LEU A 376 0.26 16.01 4.89
C LEU A 376 1.35 15.18 5.59
N GLY A 377 1.05 14.60 6.74
CA GLY A 377 1.96 13.71 7.45
C GLY A 377 2.25 12.45 6.66
N SER A 378 1.22 11.82 6.07
CA SER A 378 1.33 10.60 5.29
C SER A 378 2.25 10.77 4.08
N GLY A 379 2.12 11.87 3.34
CA GLY A 379 2.96 12.16 2.19
C GLY A 379 4.43 12.35 2.56
N ALA A 380 4.70 13.06 3.66
CA ALA A 380 6.06 13.20 4.17
C ALA A 380 6.66 11.83 4.57
N LEU A 381 5.91 10.93 5.21
CA LEU A 381 6.35 9.59 5.57
C LEU A 381 6.59 8.70 4.35
N VAL A 382 5.71 8.74 3.34
CA VAL A 382 5.88 7.98 2.09
C VAL A 382 7.19 8.36 1.38
N ALA A 383 7.52 9.64 1.34
CA ALA A 383 8.77 10.10 0.73
C ALA A 383 10.00 9.81 1.58
N ALA A 384 9.88 9.94 2.89
CA ALA A 384 11.00 9.95 3.81
C ALA A 384 11.43 8.56 4.30
N LEU A 385 10.50 7.63 4.54
CA LEU A 385 10.84 6.31 5.10
C LEU A 385 11.77 5.49 4.18
N PRO A 386 11.53 5.41 2.84
CA PRO A 386 12.47 4.75 1.94
C PRO A 386 13.84 5.42 1.92
N ALA A 387 13.89 6.76 1.96
CA ALA A 387 15.14 7.51 1.99
C ALA A 387 15.91 7.29 3.30
N ALA A 388 15.22 7.26 4.45
CA ALA A 388 15.79 6.96 5.75
C ALA A 388 16.36 5.54 5.80
N ALA A 389 15.62 4.56 5.25
CA ALA A 389 16.11 3.19 5.15
C ALA A 389 17.36 3.07 4.27
N ALA A 390 17.35 3.75 3.10
CA ALA A 390 18.50 3.75 2.20
C ALA A 390 19.75 4.34 2.85
N SER A 391 19.62 5.45 3.60
CA SER A 391 20.74 6.11 4.28
C SER A 391 21.30 5.32 5.48
N ALA A 392 20.45 4.54 6.15
CA ALA A 392 20.82 3.72 7.30
C ALA A 392 21.36 2.34 6.91
N ALA A 393 21.09 1.87 5.70
CA ALA A 393 21.50 0.56 5.20
C ALA A 393 22.98 0.53 4.76
N PRO A 394 23.61 -0.65 4.76
CA PRO A 394 24.88 -0.86 4.06
C PRO A 394 24.76 -0.53 2.57
N ALA A 395 25.82 0.02 1.96
CA ALA A 395 25.81 0.50 0.58
C ALA A 395 25.35 -0.54 -0.47
N HIS A 396 25.63 -1.82 -0.20
CA HIS A 396 25.21 -2.93 -1.08
C HIS A 396 23.77 -3.43 -0.84
N GLN A 397 23.08 -2.92 0.19
CA GLN A 397 21.73 -3.34 0.59
C GLN A 397 20.70 -2.20 0.59
N THR A 398 21.05 -1.02 0.07
CA THR A 398 20.14 0.15 0.05
C THR A 398 18.82 -0.15 -0.64
N GLY A 399 18.85 -0.83 -1.78
CA GLY A 399 17.64 -1.22 -2.52
C GLY A 399 16.76 -2.20 -1.74
N VAL A 400 17.38 -3.19 -1.07
CA VAL A 400 16.65 -4.16 -0.23
C VAL A 400 15.99 -3.44 0.95
N ALA A 401 16.70 -2.57 1.66
CA ALA A 401 16.17 -1.82 2.79
C ALA A 401 15.00 -0.90 2.37
N THR A 402 15.12 -0.23 1.22
CA THR A 402 14.05 0.59 0.64
C THR A 402 12.81 -0.28 0.30
N GLY A 403 13.01 -1.42 -0.33
CA GLY A 403 11.93 -2.37 -0.64
C GLY A 403 11.23 -2.89 0.61
N LEU A 404 12.00 -3.17 1.68
CA LEU A 404 11.45 -3.63 2.97
C LEU A 404 10.56 -2.59 3.64
N THR A 405 10.80 -1.28 3.48
CA THR A 405 9.87 -0.26 4.01
C THR A 405 8.49 -0.37 3.36
N ASN A 406 8.45 -0.62 2.05
CA ASN A 406 7.18 -0.80 1.35
C ASN A 406 6.49 -2.12 1.75
N SER A 407 7.24 -3.21 1.86
CA SER A 407 6.69 -4.50 2.29
C SER A 407 6.14 -4.44 3.71
N THR A 408 6.86 -3.83 4.67
CA THR A 408 6.38 -3.68 6.05
C THR A 408 5.17 -2.76 6.13
N LYS A 409 5.12 -1.69 5.35
CA LYS A 409 3.94 -0.81 5.21
C LYS A 409 2.72 -1.61 4.74
N THR A 410 2.88 -2.42 3.69
CA THR A 410 1.81 -3.25 3.12
C THR A 410 1.30 -4.28 4.13
N VAL A 411 2.21 -4.95 4.84
CA VAL A 411 1.83 -5.89 5.92
C VAL A 411 1.05 -5.18 7.03
N GLY A 412 1.52 -4.00 7.46
CA GLY A 412 0.81 -3.18 8.45
C GLY A 412 -0.61 -2.83 8.02
N GLY A 413 -0.78 -2.39 6.77
CA GLY A 413 -2.08 -2.09 6.19
C GLY A 413 -3.00 -3.31 6.14
N ALA A 414 -2.48 -4.46 5.74
CA ALA A 414 -3.23 -5.70 5.67
C ALA A 414 -3.74 -6.17 7.05
N ILE A 415 -2.87 -6.11 8.05
CA ILE A 415 -3.25 -6.44 9.45
C ILE A 415 -4.33 -5.48 9.94
N ALA A 416 -4.16 -4.17 9.67
CA ALA A 416 -5.13 -3.17 10.05
C ALA A 416 -6.49 -3.38 9.39
N SER A 417 -6.53 -3.63 8.07
CA SER A 417 -7.78 -3.88 7.34
C SER A 417 -8.57 -5.05 7.94
N ALA A 418 -7.88 -6.15 8.31
CA ALA A 418 -8.52 -7.28 8.95
C ALA A 418 -9.05 -6.92 10.37
N ILE A 419 -8.27 -6.22 11.19
CA ILE A 419 -8.68 -5.77 12.52
C ILE A 419 -9.86 -4.80 12.41
N PHE A 420 -9.81 -3.87 11.46
CA PHE A 420 -10.88 -2.88 11.26
C PHE A 420 -12.18 -3.54 10.78
N GLY A 421 -12.10 -4.54 9.90
CA GLY A 421 -13.28 -5.33 9.53
C GLY A 421 -13.95 -5.99 10.74
N ILE A 422 -13.16 -6.56 11.66
CA ILE A 422 -13.69 -7.16 12.91
C ILE A 422 -14.26 -6.06 13.83
N ALA A 423 -13.55 -4.94 14.00
CA ALA A 423 -13.99 -3.85 14.88
C ALA A 423 -15.30 -3.21 14.39
N LEU A 424 -15.46 -3.02 13.09
CA LEU A 424 -16.68 -2.46 12.49
C LEU A 424 -17.89 -3.41 12.57
N MET A 425 -17.67 -4.73 12.67
CA MET A 425 -18.73 -5.73 12.90
C MET A 425 -19.15 -5.81 14.36
N HIS A 426 -18.30 -5.39 15.30
CA HIS A 426 -18.59 -5.46 16.73
C HIS A 426 -19.68 -4.45 17.11
N GLY A 427 -20.74 -4.90 17.77
CA GLY A 427 -21.86 -4.04 18.19
C GLY A 427 -22.92 -3.79 17.11
N VAL A 428 -22.81 -4.39 15.93
CA VAL A 428 -23.91 -4.40 14.95
C VAL A 428 -25.01 -5.32 15.48
N SER A 429 -26.03 -4.74 16.11
CA SER A 429 -27.21 -5.43 16.59
C SER A 429 -28.19 -5.57 15.43
N GLY A 430 -28.16 -6.70 14.72
CA GLY A 430 -29.11 -6.96 13.64
C GLY A 430 -28.69 -8.18 12.83
N GLY A 431 -29.62 -9.15 12.67
CA GLY A 431 -29.42 -10.28 11.76
C GLY A 431 -29.25 -9.81 10.32
N ALA A 432 -28.75 -10.67 9.46
CA ALA A 432 -28.63 -10.44 8.03
C ALA A 432 -29.94 -9.88 7.45
N GLY A 433 -30.01 -8.57 7.20
CA GLY A 433 -31.20 -7.89 6.68
C GLY A 433 -31.52 -6.51 7.25
N GLU A 434 -31.01 -6.10 8.41
CA GLU A 434 -31.37 -4.84 9.05
C GLU A 434 -30.21 -3.86 9.21
N GLY A 435 -29.39 -3.70 8.22
CA GLY A 435 -28.36 -2.65 8.18
C GLY A 435 -27.04 -3.16 7.64
N THR A 436 -26.57 -2.52 6.59
CA THR A 436 -25.29 -2.85 5.94
C THR A 436 -24.12 -2.06 6.51
N ALA A 437 -24.36 -0.97 7.28
CA ALA A 437 -23.31 -0.12 7.82
C ALA A 437 -22.55 -0.78 8.99
N GLY A 438 -21.27 -0.48 9.11
CA GLY A 438 -20.44 -0.86 10.26
C GLY A 438 -20.91 -0.17 11.54
N SER A 439 -20.42 -0.56 12.71
CA SER A 439 -20.79 0.11 13.96
C SER A 439 -20.04 1.44 14.16
N PHE A 440 -20.69 2.44 14.75
CA PHE A 440 -20.05 3.73 15.06
C PHE A 440 -18.85 3.54 16.01
N GLU A 441 -18.99 2.68 17.02
CA GLU A 441 -17.89 2.33 17.94
C GLU A 441 -16.71 1.70 17.20
N GLY A 442 -16.99 0.91 16.15
CA GLY A 442 -15.98 0.38 15.26
C GLY A 442 -15.21 1.48 14.52
N TYR A 443 -15.88 2.48 13.98
CA TYR A 443 -15.20 3.63 13.34
C TYR A 443 -14.35 4.42 14.34
N VAL A 444 -14.83 4.68 15.54
CA VAL A 444 -14.04 5.31 16.62
C VAL A 444 -12.80 4.46 16.93
N THR A 445 -12.96 3.14 17.01
CA THR A 445 -11.84 2.21 17.21
C THR A 445 -10.81 2.31 16.07
N VAL A 446 -11.23 2.36 14.81
CA VAL A 446 -10.35 2.57 13.65
C VAL A 446 -9.54 3.86 13.81
N TRP A 447 -10.19 4.99 14.12
CA TRP A 447 -9.53 6.27 14.27
C TRP A 447 -8.53 6.28 15.43
N LEU A 448 -8.90 5.68 16.56
CA LEU A 448 -8.00 5.56 17.71
C LEU A 448 -6.81 4.68 17.44
N VAL A 449 -6.99 3.53 16.78
CA VAL A 449 -5.89 2.62 16.41
C VAL A 449 -4.94 3.33 15.45
N CYS A 450 -5.44 4.03 14.41
CA CYS A 450 -4.63 4.81 13.50
C CYS A 450 -3.86 5.93 14.21
N SER A 451 -4.52 6.64 15.11
CA SER A 451 -3.91 7.71 15.90
C SER A 451 -2.81 7.18 16.82
N ILE A 452 -3.12 6.16 17.62
CA ILE A 452 -2.18 5.55 18.57
C ILE A 452 -0.97 4.96 17.84
N SER A 453 -1.20 4.21 16.73
CA SER A 453 -0.10 3.64 15.95
C SER A 453 0.83 4.72 15.39
N ALA A 454 0.28 5.84 14.91
CA ALA A 454 1.08 6.96 14.42
C ALA A 454 1.86 7.68 15.53
N PHE A 455 1.27 7.88 16.71
CA PHE A 455 2.00 8.44 17.86
C PHE A 455 3.05 7.48 18.42
N VAL A 456 2.80 6.16 18.42
CA VAL A 456 3.81 5.15 18.78
C VAL A 456 4.97 5.19 17.78
N ALA A 457 4.69 5.34 16.47
CA ALA A 457 5.72 5.53 15.46
C ALA A 457 6.53 6.81 15.70
N ALA A 458 5.86 7.93 16.00
CA ALA A 458 6.54 9.19 16.35
C ALA A 458 7.42 9.04 17.58
N ALA A 459 6.95 8.37 18.63
CA ALA A 459 7.71 8.08 19.84
C ALA A 459 8.91 7.16 19.56
N ALA A 460 8.74 6.10 18.76
CA ALA A 460 9.84 5.22 18.37
C ALA A 460 10.94 5.98 17.62
N LEU A 461 10.54 6.82 16.65
CA LEU A 461 11.48 7.70 15.93
C LEU A 461 12.18 8.71 16.86
N LEU A 462 11.48 9.23 17.87
CA LEU A 462 12.01 10.22 18.79
C LEU A 462 12.94 9.64 19.84
N PHE A 463 12.67 8.44 20.36
CA PHE A 463 13.39 7.89 21.51
C PHE A 463 14.38 6.78 21.15
N ILE A 464 14.11 6.01 20.09
CA ILE A 464 14.95 4.86 19.71
C ILE A 464 15.98 5.23 18.64
N VAL A 465 15.60 6.08 17.66
CA VAL A 465 16.50 6.44 16.57
C VAL A 465 17.60 7.39 17.07
N PRO A 466 18.90 7.14 16.79
CA PRO A 466 19.99 8.03 17.16
C PRO A 466 19.81 9.44 16.56
N LYS A 467 20.23 10.48 17.29
CA LYS A 467 20.05 11.89 16.88
C LYS A 467 20.67 12.23 15.52
N HIS A 468 21.75 11.57 15.16
CA HIS A 468 22.49 11.76 13.90
C HIS A 468 22.12 10.72 12.82
N ALA A 469 21.11 9.88 13.06
CA ALA A 469 20.64 8.97 12.04
C ALA A 469 20.05 9.75 10.86
N PHE A 470 20.25 9.23 9.65
CA PHE A 470 19.75 9.79 8.39
C PHE A 470 20.42 11.11 7.94
N GLN A 471 21.51 11.54 8.59
CA GLN A 471 22.35 12.62 8.07
C GLN A 471 23.34 12.01 7.07
N ASP A 472 23.58 12.69 5.95
CA ASP A 472 24.60 12.28 4.99
C ASP A 472 25.93 12.08 5.72
N ARG A 473 26.52 10.88 5.59
CA ARG A 473 27.89 10.67 6.04
C ARG A 473 28.79 11.50 5.11
N ASP A 474 29.44 12.52 5.65
CA ASP A 474 30.47 13.22 4.93
C ASP A 474 31.47 12.20 4.36
N PRO A 475 31.79 12.23 3.06
CA PRO A 475 32.72 11.28 2.46
C PRO A 475 34.16 11.36 3.00
N VAL A 476 34.44 12.27 3.94
CA VAL A 476 35.78 12.56 4.47
C VAL A 476 36.17 11.72 5.70
N SER A 477 35.30 10.91 6.27
CA SER A 477 35.60 10.13 7.48
C SER A 477 35.78 8.62 7.28
N ALA A 478 36.16 8.17 6.09
CA ALA A 478 36.69 6.81 5.96
C ALA A 478 38.12 6.79 6.60
N PRO A 479 38.37 6.02 7.66
CA PRO A 479 39.74 5.86 8.14
C PRO A 479 40.55 5.25 6.99
N ALA A 480 41.66 5.92 6.64
CA ALA A 480 42.61 5.36 5.70
C ALA A 480 43.05 3.99 6.28
N VAL A 481 42.73 2.94 5.52
CA VAL A 481 43.27 1.62 5.81
C VAL A 481 44.75 1.70 5.51
N VAL A 482 45.54 1.70 6.58
CA VAL A 482 47.02 1.54 6.53
C VAL A 482 47.34 0.06 6.42
#